data_742f05b8281fb867afc042cfce981abc
#
_entry.id   742f05b8281fb867afc042cfce981abc
#
_cell.length_a   1.000
_cell.length_b   1.000
_cell.length_c   1.000
_cell.angle_alpha   90.00
_cell.angle_beta   90.00
_cell.angle_gamma   90.00
#
_symmetry.space_group_name_H-M   'P 1'
#
loop_
_entity.id
_entity.type
_entity.pdbx_description
1 polymer ?
#
loop_
_entity_poly.entity_id
_entity_poly.type
_entity_poly.pdbx_seq_one_letter_code
_entity_poly.pdbx_strand_id
1 'polypeptide(L)'
;ATAIAAGGLALALTVGPLTSTDIPEVNARPQGEAISTLRSAGFDTRVTLADSDSVPAGRVISTSPEQGSSHRRGTDVTLVVSNGPKMVDVPAVAGLQRDKAEAKLKSEGFGHVTHTERHDVREAGTVLSVSPGAGAHIRHDTTVTLVVSSGPEEFHLPDVAKQTQENATTTLQERGLTVTTREEFSPDVPSGSVIGTDPTSGTQVKTGDTITLRVSKGVEMADVPDVTGMKAAEARSRLEDAGFHVDGASWLDELLSSTVSSQTPSGGSRTPKGSSVTLSF
;
A
#
# COMPACT_ATOMS: atom_id res chain seq x y z
N ALA A 1 71.84 85.64 40.82
CA ALA A 1 70.50 85.23 40.33
C ALA A 1 70.56 83.83 39.71
N THR A 2 69.98 82.89 40.39
CA THR A 2 70.05 81.47 40.09
C THR A 2 68.83 81.07 39.19
N ALA A 3 69.11 80.56 38.04
CA ALA A 3 68.05 79.99 37.17
C ALA A 3 67.87 78.47 37.41
N ILE A 4 66.71 78.11 37.81
CA ILE A 4 66.33 76.68 37.98
C ILE A 4 65.75 76.21 36.67
N ALA A 5 66.40 75.23 36.02
CA ALA A 5 65.89 74.55 34.83
C ALA A 5 64.97 73.44 35.26
N ALA A 6 63.70 73.53 34.91
CA ALA A 6 62.71 72.43 35.07
C ALA A 6 62.88 71.44 33.93
N GLY A 7 63.46 70.28 34.23
CA GLY A 7 63.52 69.16 33.25
C GLY A 7 62.16 68.43 33.19
N GLY A 8 61.44 68.65 32.12
CA GLY A 8 60.24 67.89 31.79
C GLY A 8 60.63 66.54 31.15
N LEU A 9 60.36 65.43 31.89
CA LEU A 9 60.49 64.07 31.35
C LEU A 9 59.30 63.76 30.47
N ALA A 10 59.49 63.90 29.14
CA ALA A 10 58.51 63.44 28.18
C ALA A 10 58.60 61.92 28.06
N LEU A 11 57.64 61.23 28.63
CA LEU A 11 57.47 59.79 28.44
C LEU A 11 56.91 59.54 27.03
N ALA A 12 57.80 59.33 26.09
CA ALA A 12 57.40 58.91 24.74
C ALA A 12 56.92 57.51 24.80
N LEU A 13 55.59 57.31 24.81
CA LEU A 13 54.94 56.04 24.48
C LEU A 13 55.25 55.74 23.00
N THR A 14 56.30 54.95 22.76
CA THR A 14 56.51 54.36 21.43
C THR A 14 55.39 53.33 21.18
N VAL A 15 54.36 53.81 20.54
CA VAL A 15 53.41 52.86 19.88
C VAL A 15 54.22 52.26 18.74
N GLY A 16 54.73 51.05 18.92
CA GLY A 16 55.43 50.32 17.89
C GLY A 16 54.59 50.25 16.59
N PRO A 17 55.19 50.09 15.44
CA PRO A 17 54.48 50.06 14.17
C PRO A 17 53.40 49.01 14.26
N LEU A 18 52.12 49.42 13.99
CA LEU A 18 50.97 48.54 13.90
C LEU A 18 51.20 47.62 12.71
N THR A 19 51.96 46.54 12.91
CA THR A 19 52.24 45.56 11.84
C THR A 19 50.98 44.81 11.53
N SER A 20 50.42 45.08 10.35
CA SER A 20 49.40 44.23 9.76
C SER A 20 50.04 42.94 9.26
N THR A 21 49.33 41.86 9.41
CA THR A 21 49.75 40.52 8.94
C THR A 21 48.59 39.93 8.16
N ASP A 22 48.88 39.21 7.11
CA ASP A 22 47.85 38.54 6.33
C ASP A 22 47.34 37.32 7.10
N ILE A 23 46.03 37.11 7.06
CA ILE A 23 45.40 35.94 7.64
C ILE A 23 45.86 34.72 6.82
N PRO A 24 46.51 33.72 7.45
CA PRO A 24 46.99 32.53 6.77
C PRO A 24 45.88 31.72 6.11
N GLU A 25 46.22 30.99 5.05
CA GLU A 25 45.31 30.03 4.42
C GLU A 25 45.09 28.82 5.31
N VAL A 26 43.86 28.65 5.82
CA VAL A 26 43.47 27.59 6.75
C VAL A 26 42.21 26.82 6.31
N ASN A 27 41.62 27.19 5.16
CA ASN A 27 40.46 26.48 4.64
C ASN A 27 40.78 25.01 4.37
N ALA A 28 39.84 24.14 4.60
CA ALA A 28 39.92 22.68 4.52
C ALA A 28 40.95 22.01 5.47
N ARG A 29 41.67 22.79 6.30
CA ARG A 29 42.58 22.23 7.32
C ARG A 29 41.80 21.73 8.54
N PRO A 30 42.35 20.77 9.29
CA PRO A 30 41.81 20.39 10.59
C PRO A 30 41.77 21.60 11.51
N GLN A 31 40.68 21.70 12.33
CA GLN A 31 40.45 22.82 13.26
C GLN A 31 41.67 23.14 14.15
N GLY A 32 42.33 22.10 14.72
CA GLY A 32 43.48 22.28 15.59
C GLY A 32 44.65 22.90 14.92
N GLU A 33 44.97 22.48 13.68
CA GLU A 33 46.03 23.03 12.85
C GLU A 33 45.75 24.49 12.45
N ALA A 34 44.51 24.77 12.05
CA ALA A 34 44.07 26.11 11.68
C ALA A 34 44.23 27.11 12.84
N ILE A 35 43.78 26.71 14.04
CA ILE A 35 43.92 27.51 15.27
C ILE A 35 45.39 27.77 15.58
N SER A 36 46.25 26.74 15.51
CA SER A 36 47.69 26.89 15.75
C SER A 36 48.35 27.83 14.74
N THR A 37 48.01 27.70 13.46
CA THR A 37 48.54 28.56 12.37
C THR A 37 48.14 30.02 12.59
N LEU A 38 46.88 30.31 12.88
CA LEU A 38 46.39 31.67 13.12
C LEU A 38 47.01 32.31 14.37
N ARG A 39 47.13 31.57 15.46
CA ARG A 39 47.78 32.05 16.68
C ARG A 39 49.24 32.33 16.50
N SER A 40 49.95 31.48 15.73
CA SER A 40 51.35 31.73 15.38
C SER A 40 51.53 32.98 14.55
N ALA A 41 50.54 33.35 13.73
CA ALA A 41 50.52 34.60 12.97
C ALA A 41 50.10 35.82 13.80
N GLY A 42 49.68 35.60 15.07
CA GLY A 42 49.34 36.66 16.02
C GLY A 42 47.88 37.07 16.02
N PHE A 43 46.96 36.19 15.56
CA PHE A 43 45.54 36.41 15.58
C PHE A 43 44.88 35.70 16.76
N ASP A 44 43.82 36.29 17.31
CA ASP A 44 42.92 35.60 18.25
C ASP A 44 41.90 34.78 17.45
N THR A 45 41.46 33.64 18.00
CA THR A 45 40.62 32.70 17.27
C THR A 45 39.32 32.41 17.98
N ARG A 46 38.21 32.50 17.26
CA ARG A 46 36.89 32.06 17.68
C ARG A 46 36.40 30.97 16.75
N VAL A 47 35.72 29.94 17.28
CA VAL A 47 35.19 28.84 16.48
C VAL A 47 33.66 28.91 16.49
N THR A 48 33.08 28.81 15.31
CA THR A 48 31.66 28.56 15.09
C THR A 48 31.49 27.30 14.25
N LEU A 49 30.40 26.57 14.49
CA LEU A 49 30.11 25.35 13.76
C LEU A 49 29.05 25.60 12.70
N ALA A 50 29.18 24.98 11.55
CA ALA A 50 28.19 25.00 10.48
C ALA A 50 28.16 23.67 9.74
N ASP A 51 27.00 23.31 9.21
CA ASP A 51 26.88 22.11 8.37
C ASP A 51 27.49 22.38 6.99
N SER A 52 28.12 21.36 6.39
CA SER A 52 28.69 21.44 5.05
C SER A 52 28.65 20.08 4.38
N ASP A 53 28.10 20.04 3.17
CA ASP A 53 28.06 18.81 2.35
C ASP A 53 29.41 18.52 1.65
N SER A 54 30.25 19.56 1.49
CA SER A 54 31.51 19.47 0.76
C SER A 54 32.75 19.40 1.64
N VAL A 55 32.67 19.93 2.88
CA VAL A 55 33.80 19.96 3.81
C VAL A 55 33.59 18.90 4.90
N PRO A 56 34.50 17.94 5.07
CA PRO A 56 34.40 16.93 6.13
C PRO A 56 34.34 17.55 7.53
N ALA A 57 33.64 16.87 8.45
CA ALA A 57 33.54 17.31 9.84
C ALA A 57 34.91 17.56 10.48
N GLY A 58 35.01 18.61 11.31
CA GLY A 58 36.24 19.02 11.99
C GLY A 58 37.22 19.81 11.13
N ARG A 59 36.90 20.15 9.89
CA ARG A 59 37.71 20.98 9.01
C ARG A 59 37.11 22.37 8.83
N VAL A 60 37.95 23.35 8.56
CA VAL A 60 37.56 24.75 8.37
C VAL A 60 36.86 24.93 7.03
N ILE A 61 35.66 25.50 7.06
CA ILE A 61 34.89 25.91 5.87
C ILE A 61 35.38 27.25 5.38
N SER A 62 35.49 28.24 6.29
CA SER A 62 35.89 29.64 5.97
C SER A 62 36.37 30.34 7.22
N THR A 63 36.97 31.51 7.01
CA THR A 63 37.36 32.44 8.09
C THR A 63 36.67 33.79 7.90
N SER A 64 36.44 34.48 9.00
CA SER A 64 36.00 35.86 8.99
C SER A 64 36.82 36.69 10.03
N PRO A 65 37.62 37.66 9.58
CA PRO A 65 37.83 38.10 8.20
C PRO A 65 38.41 37.02 7.29
N GLU A 66 38.29 37.22 5.95
CA GLU A 66 38.66 36.23 4.94
C GLU A 66 40.18 35.98 4.95
N GLN A 67 40.60 34.74 4.72
CA GLN A 67 42.04 34.39 4.57
C GLN A 67 42.69 35.18 3.45
N GLY A 68 43.99 35.55 3.60
CA GLY A 68 44.72 36.40 2.67
C GLY A 68 44.48 37.90 2.88
N SER A 69 43.46 38.30 3.67
CA SER A 69 43.26 39.71 4.00
C SER A 69 44.24 40.19 5.10
N SER A 70 44.66 41.45 5.02
CA SER A 70 45.65 42.03 5.93
C SER A 70 45.01 42.71 7.13
N HIS A 71 45.29 42.22 8.34
CA HIS A 71 44.73 42.70 9.59
C HIS A 71 45.81 42.91 10.69
N ARG A 72 45.47 43.70 11.71
CA ARG A 72 46.34 43.91 12.85
C ARG A 72 46.49 42.66 13.68
N ARG A 73 47.64 42.43 14.26
CA ARG A 73 47.83 41.39 15.29
C ARG A 73 46.87 41.61 16.44
N GLY A 74 46.31 40.52 16.99
CA GLY A 74 45.26 40.55 18.01
C GLY A 74 43.86 40.74 17.44
N THR A 75 43.68 40.76 16.09
CA THR A 75 42.34 40.74 15.50
C THR A 75 41.69 39.35 15.73
N ASP A 76 40.44 39.35 16.15
CA ASP A 76 39.65 38.15 16.28
C ASP A 76 39.32 37.58 14.87
N VAL A 77 39.74 36.33 14.61
CA VAL A 77 39.41 35.60 13.41
C VAL A 77 38.44 34.48 13.77
N THR A 78 37.24 34.57 13.25
CA THR A 78 36.22 33.50 13.42
C THR A 78 36.44 32.41 12.39
N LEU A 79 36.71 31.20 12.86
CA LEU A 79 36.78 29.97 12.06
C LEU A 79 35.40 29.35 11.99
N VAL A 80 34.84 29.18 10.80
CA VAL A 80 33.64 28.37 10.58
C VAL A 80 34.11 26.94 10.32
N VAL A 81 33.82 26.04 11.23
CA VAL A 81 34.23 24.62 11.17
C VAL A 81 33.06 23.74 10.82
N SER A 82 33.28 22.80 9.93
CA SER A 82 32.26 21.88 9.47
C SER A 82 31.86 20.89 10.55
N ASN A 83 30.54 20.69 10.76
CA ASN A 83 29.95 19.57 11.46
C ASN A 83 29.83 18.32 10.55
N GLY A 84 30.11 18.43 9.26
CA GLY A 84 29.75 17.49 8.24
C GLY A 84 28.39 17.81 7.62
N PRO A 85 27.83 16.90 6.85
CA PRO A 85 26.52 17.10 6.22
C PRO A 85 25.39 17.22 7.24
N LYS A 86 24.40 18.02 6.90
CA LYS A 86 23.19 18.15 7.72
C LYS A 86 22.50 16.80 7.84
N MET A 87 22.28 16.35 9.07
CA MET A 87 21.56 15.11 9.38
C MET A 87 20.10 15.43 9.71
N VAL A 88 19.18 14.59 9.24
CA VAL A 88 17.73 14.77 9.39
C VAL A 88 17.09 13.42 9.67
N ASP A 89 16.02 13.41 10.47
CA ASP A 89 15.27 12.21 10.76
C ASP A 89 14.21 11.97 9.68
N VAL A 90 14.12 10.74 9.18
CA VAL A 90 13.08 10.35 8.22
C VAL A 90 11.71 10.37 8.91
N PRO A 91 10.77 11.21 8.47
CA PRO A 91 9.45 11.27 9.09
C PRO A 91 8.62 10.02 8.76
N ALA A 92 7.63 9.70 9.63
CA ALA A 92 6.66 8.66 9.34
C ALA A 92 5.72 9.13 8.22
N VAL A 93 5.77 8.45 7.08
CA VAL A 93 4.99 8.76 5.86
C VAL A 93 4.17 7.57 5.37
N ALA A 94 4.35 6.39 5.94
CA ALA A 94 3.55 5.21 5.60
C ALA A 94 2.06 5.47 5.90
N GLY A 95 1.19 5.06 4.98
CA GLY A 95 -0.26 5.29 5.05
C GLY A 95 -0.71 6.65 4.50
N LEU A 96 0.19 7.57 4.18
CA LEU A 96 -0.15 8.83 3.52
C LEU A 96 -0.30 8.62 2.00
N GLN A 97 -1.04 9.50 1.36
CA GLN A 97 -0.98 9.62 -0.10
C GLN A 97 0.40 10.14 -0.53
N ARG A 98 0.91 9.64 -1.68
CA ARG A 98 2.25 9.94 -2.20
C ARG A 98 2.59 11.42 -2.16
N ASP A 99 1.70 12.28 -2.67
CA ASP A 99 1.98 13.71 -2.77
C ASP A 99 2.15 14.36 -1.38
N LYS A 100 1.37 13.90 -0.38
CA LYS A 100 1.50 14.35 1.01
C LYS A 100 2.78 13.83 1.66
N ALA A 101 3.17 12.59 1.35
CA ALA A 101 4.41 11.99 1.84
C ALA A 101 5.64 12.72 1.28
N GLU A 102 5.65 12.99 -0.03
CA GLU A 102 6.72 13.74 -0.69
C GLU A 102 6.82 15.18 -0.15
N ALA A 103 5.69 15.86 0.02
CA ALA A 103 5.68 17.21 0.61
C ALA A 103 6.23 17.21 2.03
N LYS A 104 5.88 16.21 2.84
CA LYS A 104 6.39 16.07 4.21
C LYS A 104 7.88 15.79 4.23
N LEU A 105 8.39 14.91 3.37
CA LEU A 105 9.83 14.66 3.25
C LEU A 105 10.60 15.91 2.82
N LYS A 106 10.08 16.66 1.85
CA LYS A 106 10.68 17.92 1.39
C LYS A 106 10.70 18.99 2.50
N SER A 107 9.64 19.09 3.31
CA SER A 107 9.59 20.05 4.43
C SER A 107 10.63 19.74 5.52
N GLU A 108 11.01 18.46 5.69
CA GLU A 108 12.08 18.04 6.60
C GLU A 108 13.48 18.21 5.99
N GLY A 109 13.57 18.59 4.71
CA GLY A 109 14.83 18.91 4.03
C GLY A 109 15.38 17.82 3.11
N PHE A 110 14.64 16.74 2.85
CA PHE A 110 15.04 15.73 1.87
C PHE A 110 14.83 16.24 0.45
N GLY A 111 15.93 16.38 -0.32
CA GLY A 111 15.90 16.87 -1.70
C GLY A 111 15.65 15.79 -2.74
N HIS A 112 15.96 14.53 -2.41
CA HIS A 112 15.93 13.40 -3.34
C HIS A 112 14.92 12.36 -2.86
N VAL A 113 13.71 12.41 -3.42
CA VAL A 113 12.64 11.44 -3.14
C VAL A 113 12.30 10.71 -4.44
N THR A 114 12.31 9.38 -4.40
CA THR A 114 11.93 8.50 -5.50
C THR A 114 10.80 7.58 -5.06
N HIS A 115 10.11 6.96 -5.99
CA HIS A 115 9.10 5.96 -5.65
C HIS A 115 9.16 4.76 -6.59
N THR A 116 8.68 3.63 -6.08
CA THR A 116 8.39 2.41 -6.83
C THR A 116 6.94 2.02 -6.55
N GLU A 117 6.30 1.37 -7.50
CA GLU A 117 4.91 0.94 -7.36
C GLU A 117 4.83 -0.57 -7.09
N ARG A 118 3.83 -0.97 -6.32
CA ARG A 118 3.51 -2.36 -6.04
C ARG A 118 2.01 -2.52 -5.82
N HIS A 119 1.43 -3.60 -6.34
CA HIS A 119 0.04 -3.95 -6.04
C HIS A 119 -0.14 -4.21 -4.54
N ASP A 120 -1.20 -3.64 -3.98
CA ASP A 120 -1.60 -3.81 -2.58
C ASP A 120 -3.11 -3.54 -2.48
N VAL A 121 -3.76 -4.14 -1.49
CA VAL A 121 -5.21 -3.97 -1.26
C VAL A 121 -5.60 -2.53 -0.91
N ARG A 122 -4.64 -1.70 -0.50
CA ARG A 122 -4.85 -0.27 -0.22
C ARG A 122 -5.05 0.50 -1.51
N GLU A 123 -5.73 1.63 -1.38
CA GLU A 123 -5.97 2.56 -2.48
C GLU A 123 -4.67 2.96 -3.21
N ALA A 124 -4.76 3.07 -4.54
CA ALA A 124 -3.64 3.55 -5.36
C ALA A 124 -3.14 4.92 -4.87
N GLY A 125 -1.82 5.10 -4.90
CA GLY A 125 -1.15 6.30 -4.37
C GLY A 125 -0.83 6.25 -2.88
N THR A 126 -1.29 5.24 -2.12
CA THR A 126 -0.97 5.10 -0.69
C THR A 126 0.46 4.60 -0.49
N VAL A 127 1.26 5.28 0.32
CA VAL A 127 2.62 4.87 0.67
C VAL A 127 2.58 3.62 1.55
N LEU A 128 3.18 2.54 1.07
CA LEU A 128 3.27 1.26 1.76
C LEU A 128 4.43 1.22 2.75
N SER A 129 5.58 1.73 2.31
CA SER A 129 6.80 1.80 3.12
C SER A 129 7.73 2.90 2.62
N VAL A 130 8.69 3.27 3.45
CA VAL A 130 9.75 4.24 3.16
C VAL A 130 11.11 3.62 3.45
N SER A 131 12.09 3.87 2.62
CA SER A 131 13.47 3.42 2.80
C SER A 131 14.45 4.56 2.54
N PRO A 132 15.35 4.90 3.49
CA PRO A 132 15.48 4.36 4.84
C PRO A 132 14.23 4.53 5.69
N GLY A 133 14.05 3.66 6.71
CA GLY A 133 12.83 3.62 7.52
C GLY A 133 12.59 4.88 8.35
N ALA A 134 11.34 5.10 8.75
CA ALA A 134 10.95 6.22 9.62
C ALA A 134 11.78 6.22 10.92
N GLY A 135 12.25 7.40 11.34
CA GLY A 135 13.14 7.60 12.48
C GLY A 135 14.63 7.34 12.20
N ALA A 136 15.00 6.94 10.98
CA ALA A 136 16.40 6.84 10.59
C ALA A 136 17.04 8.24 10.54
N HIS A 137 18.16 8.43 11.23
CA HIS A 137 18.93 9.67 11.24
C HIS A 137 19.95 9.62 10.10
N ILE A 138 19.69 10.31 8.99
CA ILE A 138 20.45 10.23 7.75
C ILE A 138 20.78 11.61 7.20
N ARG A 139 21.71 11.66 6.25
CA ARG A 139 22.06 12.90 5.55
C ARG A 139 20.86 13.40 4.74
N HIS A 140 20.65 14.71 4.73
CA HIS A 140 19.54 15.35 4.01
C HIS A 140 19.59 15.13 2.48
N ASP A 141 20.77 14.86 1.93
CA ASP A 141 21.01 14.59 0.49
C ASP A 141 20.85 13.10 0.12
N THR A 142 20.57 12.23 1.11
CA THR A 142 20.30 10.82 0.87
C THR A 142 18.98 10.64 0.12
N THR A 143 19.00 9.78 -0.90
CA THR A 143 17.77 9.41 -1.61
C THR A 143 16.84 8.62 -0.73
N VAL A 144 15.60 9.10 -0.57
CA VAL A 144 14.53 8.39 0.13
C VAL A 144 13.60 7.76 -0.91
N THR A 145 13.41 6.45 -0.83
CA THR A 145 12.54 5.69 -1.74
C THR A 145 11.24 5.34 -1.05
N LEU A 146 10.12 5.70 -1.68
CA LEU A 146 8.78 5.31 -1.27
C LEU A 146 8.34 4.08 -2.05
N VAL A 147 7.74 3.09 -1.39
CA VAL A 147 6.96 2.05 -2.05
C VAL A 147 5.51 2.48 -1.98
N VAL A 148 4.88 2.63 -3.13
CA VAL A 148 3.53 3.19 -3.27
C VAL A 148 2.60 2.11 -3.80
N SER A 149 1.38 2.04 -3.28
CA SER A 149 0.35 1.14 -3.81
C SER A 149 -0.07 1.59 -5.21
N SER A 150 -0.08 0.67 -6.16
CA SER A 150 -0.76 0.84 -7.46
C SER A 150 -2.24 0.43 -7.42
N GLY A 151 -2.74 0.09 -6.22
CA GLY A 151 -4.06 -0.50 -6.03
C GLY A 151 -4.05 -2.02 -6.08
N PRO A 152 -5.21 -2.67 -5.86
CA PRO A 152 -5.36 -4.10 -5.98
C PRO A 152 -5.02 -4.58 -7.39
N GLU A 153 -4.45 -5.78 -7.49
CA GLU A 153 -4.22 -6.42 -8.80
C GLU A 153 -5.57 -6.76 -9.44
N GLU A 154 -5.73 -6.40 -10.73
CA GLU A 154 -6.91 -6.71 -11.53
C GLU A 154 -6.62 -7.90 -12.44
N PHE A 155 -7.57 -8.84 -12.50
CA PHE A 155 -7.47 -10.03 -13.35
C PHE A 155 -8.86 -10.52 -13.77
N HIS A 156 -8.91 -11.41 -14.75
CA HIS A 156 -10.16 -12.06 -15.15
C HIS A 156 -10.49 -13.22 -14.23
N LEU A 157 -11.75 -13.29 -13.78
CA LEU A 157 -12.24 -14.34 -12.91
C LEU A 157 -12.09 -15.71 -13.60
N PRO A 158 -11.37 -16.68 -13.01
CA PRO A 158 -11.20 -17.99 -13.61
C PRO A 158 -12.52 -18.75 -13.67
N ASP A 159 -12.63 -19.66 -14.64
CA ASP A 159 -13.76 -20.58 -14.73
C ASP A 159 -13.57 -21.73 -13.76
N VAL A 160 -14.48 -21.85 -12.83
CA VAL A 160 -14.54 -22.90 -11.80
C VAL A 160 -15.82 -23.74 -11.90
N ALA A 161 -16.59 -23.59 -12.99
CA ALA A 161 -17.78 -24.38 -13.23
C ALA A 161 -17.48 -25.89 -13.26
N LYS A 162 -18.40 -26.70 -12.76
CA LYS A 162 -18.31 -28.15 -12.64
C LYS A 162 -17.22 -28.69 -11.69
N GLN A 163 -16.41 -27.83 -11.07
CA GLN A 163 -15.52 -28.24 -9.99
C GLN A 163 -16.30 -28.55 -8.71
N THR A 164 -15.69 -29.27 -7.79
CA THR A 164 -16.25 -29.36 -6.43
C THR A 164 -16.19 -28.00 -5.74
N GLN A 165 -17.12 -27.73 -4.83
CA GLN A 165 -17.13 -26.49 -4.05
C GLN A 165 -15.79 -26.22 -3.37
N GLU A 166 -15.14 -27.26 -2.81
CA GLU A 166 -13.86 -27.14 -2.13
C GLU A 166 -12.74 -26.68 -3.08
N ASN A 167 -12.59 -27.36 -4.22
CA ASN A 167 -11.57 -27.00 -5.22
C ASN A 167 -11.79 -25.59 -5.79
N ALA A 168 -13.02 -25.24 -6.12
CA ALA A 168 -13.39 -23.92 -6.59
C ALA A 168 -13.05 -22.83 -5.56
N THR A 169 -13.38 -23.09 -4.29
CA THR A 169 -13.07 -22.16 -3.20
C THR A 169 -11.58 -21.96 -3.07
N THR A 170 -10.78 -23.03 -3.06
CA THR A 170 -9.32 -22.96 -3.00
C THR A 170 -8.74 -22.16 -4.16
N THR A 171 -9.19 -22.47 -5.39
CA THR A 171 -8.73 -21.79 -6.61
C THR A 171 -8.96 -20.27 -6.56
N LEU A 172 -10.12 -19.85 -6.05
CA LEU A 172 -10.46 -18.43 -5.95
C LEU A 172 -9.72 -17.74 -4.78
N GLN A 173 -9.57 -18.44 -3.65
CA GLN A 173 -8.83 -17.91 -2.49
C GLN A 173 -7.35 -17.76 -2.76
N GLU A 174 -6.73 -18.65 -3.53
CA GLU A 174 -5.33 -18.53 -3.96
C GLU A 174 -5.09 -17.28 -4.84
N ARG A 175 -6.14 -16.76 -5.49
CA ARG A 175 -6.14 -15.49 -6.22
C ARG A 175 -6.46 -14.28 -5.35
N GLY A 176 -6.59 -14.49 -4.03
CA GLY A 176 -6.88 -13.43 -3.07
C GLY A 176 -8.33 -12.94 -3.09
N LEU A 177 -9.27 -13.75 -3.63
CA LEU A 177 -10.69 -13.44 -3.62
C LEU A 177 -11.37 -13.93 -2.33
N THR A 178 -12.40 -13.22 -1.90
CA THR A 178 -13.30 -13.68 -0.84
C THR A 178 -14.41 -14.52 -1.45
N VAL A 179 -14.68 -15.69 -0.89
CA VAL A 179 -15.66 -16.61 -1.45
C VAL A 179 -16.86 -16.74 -0.52
N THR A 180 -18.06 -16.56 -1.07
CA THR A 180 -19.34 -16.88 -0.45
C THR A 180 -20.03 -17.98 -1.25
N THR A 181 -20.96 -18.69 -0.64
CA THR A 181 -21.65 -19.81 -1.30
C THR A 181 -23.17 -19.61 -1.25
N ARG A 182 -23.82 -19.88 -2.39
CA ARG A 182 -25.27 -19.99 -2.51
C ARG A 182 -25.62 -21.32 -3.13
N GLU A 183 -26.52 -22.05 -2.50
CA GLU A 183 -26.96 -23.32 -3.01
C GLU A 183 -28.26 -23.17 -3.83
N GLU A 184 -28.34 -23.87 -4.94
CA GLU A 184 -29.53 -23.91 -5.80
C GLU A 184 -29.66 -25.29 -6.48
N PHE A 185 -30.87 -25.65 -6.87
CA PHE A 185 -31.09 -26.90 -7.62
C PHE A 185 -30.60 -26.75 -9.05
N SER A 186 -30.01 -27.81 -9.60
CA SER A 186 -29.62 -27.88 -11.00
C SER A 186 -29.85 -29.31 -11.53
N PRO A 187 -30.53 -29.46 -12.66
CA PRO A 187 -30.70 -30.78 -13.30
C PRO A 187 -29.40 -31.27 -13.97
N ASP A 188 -28.53 -30.35 -14.38
CA ASP A 188 -27.36 -30.63 -15.23
C ASP A 188 -26.04 -30.77 -14.46
N VAL A 189 -26.03 -30.29 -13.20
CA VAL A 189 -24.81 -30.26 -12.37
C VAL A 189 -25.01 -31.14 -11.14
N PRO A 190 -24.11 -32.11 -10.89
CA PRO A 190 -24.19 -32.96 -9.70
C PRO A 190 -24.17 -32.17 -8.41
N SER A 191 -24.85 -32.71 -7.37
CA SER A 191 -24.84 -32.12 -6.04
C SER A 191 -23.39 -31.92 -5.52
N GLY A 192 -23.11 -30.76 -4.90
CA GLY A 192 -21.79 -30.38 -4.39
C GLY A 192 -20.84 -29.81 -5.43
N SER A 193 -21.24 -29.74 -6.71
CA SER A 193 -20.46 -29.12 -7.79
C SER A 193 -20.94 -27.71 -8.08
N VAL A 194 -20.00 -26.88 -8.55
CA VAL A 194 -20.27 -25.47 -8.88
C VAL A 194 -21.04 -25.36 -10.19
N ILE A 195 -22.17 -24.67 -10.18
CA ILE A 195 -22.96 -24.32 -11.37
C ILE A 195 -22.29 -23.16 -12.10
N GLY A 196 -21.77 -22.20 -11.34
CA GLY A 196 -21.12 -21.00 -11.85
C GLY A 196 -20.80 -20.02 -10.74
N THR A 197 -20.38 -18.84 -11.11
CA THR A 197 -20.02 -17.76 -10.19
C THR A 197 -20.84 -16.51 -10.46
N ASP A 198 -20.93 -15.67 -9.44
CA ASP A 198 -21.43 -14.31 -9.54
C ASP A 198 -20.41 -13.37 -8.88
N PRO A 199 -19.77 -12.48 -9.68
CA PRO A 199 -19.88 -12.29 -11.13
C PRO A 199 -19.51 -13.55 -11.95
N THR A 200 -19.92 -13.58 -13.22
CA THR A 200 -19.61 -14.71 -14.11
C THR A 200 -18.13 -14.83 -14.41
N SER A 201 -17.64 -16.04 -14.72
CA SER A 201 -16.26 -16.26 -15.19
C SER A 201 -15.90 -15.35 -16.36
N GLY A 202 -14.61 -14.91 -16.40
CA GLY A 202 -14.12 -13.95 -17.39
C GLY A 202 -14.41 -12.48 -17.07
N THR A 203 -15.21 -12.16 -16.06
CA THR A 203 -15.40 -10.78 -15.59
C THR A 203 -14.10 -10.28 -14.94
N GLN A 204 -13.76 -9.00 -15.17
CA GLN A 204 -12.62 -8.35 -14.53
C GLN A 204 -12.94 -8.09 -13.05
N VAL A 205 -12.10 -8.60 -12.18
CA VAL A 205 -12.21 -8.52 -10.72
C VAL A 205 -10.87 -8.11 -10.12
N LYS A 206 -10.89 -7.69 -8.85
CA LYS A 206 -9.72 -7.25 -8.10
C LYS A 206 -9.44 -8.19 -6.93
N THR A 207 -8.17 -8.29 -6.56
CA THR A 207 -7.81 -8.92 -5.28
C THR A 207 -8.59 -8.29 -4.12
N GLY A 208 -9.27 -9.12 -3.33
CA GLY A 208 -10.15 -8.71 -2.23
C GLY A 208 -11.64 -8.72 -2.57
N ASP A 209 -12.02 -8.78 -3.86
CA ASP A 209 -13.42 -8.84 -4.26
C ASP A 209 -14.11 -10.10 -3.73
N THR A 210 -15.43 -10.00 -3.52
CA THR A 210 -16.27 -11.13 -3.06
C THR A 210 -16.93 -11.78 -4.27
N ILE A 211 -16.73 -13.09 -4.39
CA ILE A 211 -17.32 -13.94 -5.42
C ILE A 211 -18.30 -14.91 -4.77
N THR A 212 -19.50 -14.99 -5.32
CA THR A 212 -20.50 -15.96 -4.88
C THR A 212 -20.44 -17.21 -5.76
N LEU A 213 -20.09 -18.36 -5.17
CA LEU A 213 -20.21 -19.66 -5.80
C LEU A 213 -21.67 -20.13 -5.77
N ARG A 214 -22.22 -20.45 -6.91
CA ARG A 214 -23.52 -21.10 -7.06
C ARG A 214 -23.27 -22.61 -7.08
N VAL A 215 -23.66 -23.31 -6.02
CA VAL A 215 -23.40 -24.74 -5.82
C VAL A 215 -24.67 -25.53 -6.00
N SER A 216 -24.59 -26.60 -6.76
CA SER A 216 -25.74 -27.47 -7.04
C SER A 216 -26.13 -28.31 -5.82
N LYS A 217 -27.41 -28.33 -5.54
CA LYS A 217 -28.07 -29.32 -4.67
C LYS A 217 -28.41 -30.62 -5.42
N GLY A 218 -28.11 -30.68 -6.71
CA GLY A 218 -28.58 -31.73 -7.61
C GLY A 218 -29.99 -31.44 -8.11
N VAL A 219 -30.62 -32.45 -8.60
CA VAL A 219 -32.00 -32.39 -9.12
C VAL A 219 -32.98 -32.11 -8.00
N GLU A 220 -33.89 -31.17 -8.17
CA GLU A 220 -34.99 -30.97 -7.24
C GLU A 220 -35.90 -32.20 -7.27
N MET A 221 -36.09 -32.86 -6.12
CA MET A 221 -36.92 -34.05 -5.97
C MET A 221 -38.25 -33.67 -5.32
N ALA A 222 -39.34 -34.22 -5.83
CA ALA A 222 -40.69 -34.05 -5.27
C ALA A 222 -41.35 -35.41 -5.03
N ASP A 223 -42.24 -35.47 -4.06
CA ASP A 223 -43.01 -36.65 -3.80
C ASP A 223 -44.22 -36.70 -4.78
N VAL A 224 -44.39 -37.82 -5.48
CA VAL A 224 -45.47 -38.02 -6.43
C VAL A 224 -46.78 -38.18 -5.66
N PRO A 225 -47.79 -37.32 -5.85
CA PRO A 225 -49.10 -37.50 -5.22
C PRO A 225 -49.74 -38.83 -5.64
N ASP A 226 -50.41 -39.48 -4.72
CA ASP A 226 -51.27 -40.63 -5.08
C ASP A 226 -52.58 -40.07 -5.66
N VAL A 227 -52.84 -40.42 -6.93
CA VAL A 227 -54.03 -40.02 -7.67
C VAL A 227 -54.90 -41.27 -8.09
N THR A 228 -54.49 -42.43 -7.63
CA THR A 228 -55.29 -43.67 -7.90
C THR A 228 -56.67 -43.52 -7.38
N GLY A 229 -57.68 -43.87 -8.19
CA GLY A 229 -59.12 -43.73 -7.87
C GLY A 229 -59.72 -42.34 -8.07
N MET A 230 -58.88 -41.33 -8.43
CA MET A 230 -59.35 -39.98 -8.77
C MET A 230 -59.81 -39.87 -10.22
N LYS A 231 -60.66 -38.89 -10.51
CA LYS A 231 -61.06 -38.60 -11.88
C LYS A 231 -59.85 -37.97 -12.69
N ALA A 232 -59.86 -38.26 -13.99
CA ALA A 232 -58.76 -37.86 -14.86
C ALA A 232 -58.35 -36.34 -14.74
N ALA A 233 -59.33 -35.43 -14.79
CA ALA A 233 -59.10 -34.00 -14.69
C ALA A 233 -58.55 -33.59 -13.30
N GLU A 234 -59.05 -34.16 -12.23
CA GLU A 234 -58.59 -33.89 -10.86
C GLU A 234 -57.17 -34.45 -10.63
N ALA A 235 -56.89 -35.67 -11.12
CA ALA A 235 -55.60 -36.31 -11.07
C ALA A 235 -54.54 -35.48 -11.78
N ARG A 236 -54.85 -34.99 -13.01
CA ARG A 236 -53.98 -34.10 -13.78
C ARG A 236 -53.64 -32.85 -12.99
N SER A 237 -54.66 -32.11 -12.54
CA SER A 237 -54.42 -30.86 -11.78
C SER A 237 -53.53 -31.09 -10.56
N ARG A 238 -53.78 -32.17 -9.80
CA ARG A 238 -53.01 -32.48 -8.58
C ARG A 238 -51.57 -32.83 -8.85
N LEU A 239 -51.27 -33.52 -9.97
CA LEU A 239 -49.90 -33.82 -10.37
C LEU A 239 -49.18 -32.59 -10.95
N GLU A 240 -49.85 -31.77 -11.75
CA GLU A 240 -49.31 -30.53 -12.29
C GLU A 240 -49.03 -29.51 -11.18
N ASP A 241 -49.92 -29.36 -10.20
CA ASP A 241 -49.71 -28.52 -9.01
C ASP A 241 -48.50 -28.98 -8.18
N ALA A 242 -48.23 -30.29 -8.15
CA ALA A 242 -47.04 -30.87 -7.53
C ALA A 242 -45.78 -30.74 -8.40
N GLY A 243 -45.87 -30.19 -9.63
CA GLY A 243 -44.78 -29.92 -10.53
C GLY A 243 -44.37 -31.08 -11.43
N PHE A 244 -45.28 -32.02 -11.71
CA PHE A 244 -45.07 -33.14 -12.62
C PHE A 244 -45.78 -32.93 -13.98
N HIS A 245 -45.26 -33.52 -15.03
CA HIS A 245 -45.97 -33.64 -16.31
C HIS A 245 -46.83 -34.89 -16.28
N VAL A 246 -48.01 -34.82 -16.90
CA VAL A 246 -48.95 -35.95 -16.93
C VAL A 246 -49.01 -36.54 -18.32
N ASP A 247 -48.68 -37.82 -18.43
CA ASP A 247 -48.81 -38.61 -19.65
C ASP A 247 -49.93 -39.66 -19.49
N GLY A 248 -50.51 -40.10 -20.64
CA GLY A 248 -51.52 -41.15 -20.67
C GLY A 248 -52.95 -40.68 -20.45
N ALA A 249 -53.16 -39.42 -19.97
CA ALA A 249 -54.49 -38.85 -19.84
C ALA A 249 -54.88 -38.09 -21.13
N SER A 250 -55.78 -38.67 -21.92
CA SER A 250 -56.31 -38.01 -23.12
C SER A 250 -57.49 -37.08 -22.77
N TRP A 251 -57.80 -36.14 -23.71
CA TRP A 251 -58.97 -35.28 -23.58
C TRP A 251 -60.30 -36.10 -23.48
N LEU A 252 -60.28 -37.31 -24.05
CA LEU A 252 -61.43 -38.21 -24.02
C LEU A 252 -61.66 -38.82 -22.62
N ASP A 253 -60.54 -39.16 -21.92
CA ASP A 253 -60.60 -39.65 -20.53
C ASP A 253 -61.13 -38.59 -19.57
N GLU A 254 -60.75 -37.32 -19.81
CA GLU A 254 -61.29 -36.20 -19.05
C GLU A 254 -62.76 -35.95 -19.32
N LEU A 255 -63.23 -36.04 -20.61
CA LEU A 255 -64.62 -35.88 -21.02
C LEU A 255 -65.47 -36.94 -20.48
N LEU A 256 -65.04 -38.20 -20.49
CA LEU A 256 -65.77 -39.35 -19.96
C LEU A 256 -65.71 -39.47 -18.45
N SER A 257 -64.95 -38.56 -17.78
CA SER A 257 -64.72 -38.63 -16.33
C SER A 257 -64.10 -39.96 -15.90
N SER A 258 -63.21 -40.53 -16.72
CA SER A 258 -62.51 -41.79 -16.44
C SER A 258 -61.85 -41.75 -15.06
N THR A 259 -61.77 -42.89 -14.38
CA THR A 259 -61.06 -42.98 -13.09
C THR A 259 -59.71 -43.62 -13.27
N VAL A 260 -58.71 -43.06 -12.65
CA VAL A 260 -57.32 -43.55 -12.69
C VAL A 260 -57.26 -44.92 -12.01
N SER A 261 -56.92 -45.96 -12.77
CA SER A 261 -56.75 -47.33 -12.26
C SER A 261 -55.35 -47.56 -11.68
N SER A 262 -54.32 -46.92 -12.29
CA SER A 262 -52.95 -46.98 -11.80
C SER A 262 -52.11 -45.76 -12.28
N GLN A 263 -51.00 -45.52 -11.62
CA GLN A 263 -50.04 -44.48 -11.98
C GLN A 263 -48.62 -45.00 -11.91
N THR A 264 -47.72 -44.43 -12.77
CA THR A 264 -46.29 -44.75 -12.77
C THR A 264 -45.50 -43.45 -12.95
N PRO A 265 -44.62 -43.05 -12.00
CA PRO A 265 -44.27 -43.71 -10.73
C PRO A 265 -45.46 -43.80 -9.75
N SER A 266 -45.38 -44.72 -8.79
CA SER A 266 -46.44 -44.92 -7.76
C SER A 266 -46.51 -43.72 -6.81
N GLY A 267 -47.72 -43.46 -6.25
CA GLY A 267 -47.92 -42.45 -5.22
C GLY A 267 -46.97 -42.66 -4.04
N GLY A 268 -46.44 -41.55 -3.49
CA GLY A 268 -45.44 -41.53 -2.43
C GLY A 268 -43.98 -41.81 -2.89
N SER A 269 -43.76 -42.14 -4.16
CA SER A 269 -42.39 -42.26 -4.67
C SER A 269 -41.77 -40.87 -4.86
N ARG A 270 -40.45 -40.78 -4.67
CA ARG A 270 -39.70 -39.55 -4.78
C ARG A 270 -38.97 -39.50 -6.14
N THR A 271 -39.38 -38.58 -6.98
CA THR A 271 -38.87 -38.45 -8.36
C THR A 271 -38.46 -37.01 -8.66
N PRO A 272 -37.63 -36.81 -9.72
CA PRO A 272 -37.29 -35.45 -10.13
C PRO A 272 -38.53 -34.63 -10.45
N LYS A 273 -38.60 -33.40 -9.93
CA LYS A 273 -39.64 -32.42 -10.26
C LYS A 273 -39.57 -32.13 -11.77
N GLY A 274 -40.72 -32.04 -12.42
CA GLY A 274 -40.80 -31.92 -13.88
C GLY A 274 -40.74 -33.24 -14.64
N SER A 275 -40.57 -34.40 -13.96
CA SER A 275 -40.68 -35.70 -14.64
C SER A 275 -42.13 -36.03 -14.96
N SER A 276 -42.31 -36.95 -15.91
CA SER A 276 -43.64 -37.41 -16.32
C SER A 276 -44.20 -38.48 -15.36
N VAL A 277 -45.46 -38.37 -15.06
CA VAL A 277 -46.29 -39.43 -14.40
C VAL A 277 -47.30 -39.93 -15.39
N THR A 278 -47.19 -41.21 -15.71
CA THR A 278 -48.12 -41.87 -16.64
C THR A 278 -49.35 -42.39 -15.90
N LEU A 279 -50.54 -42.05 -16.37
CA LEU A 279 -51.81 -42.52 -15.84
C LEU A 279 -52.40 -43.62 -16.73
N SER A 280 -53.01 -44.61 -16.12
CA SER A 280 -53.82 -45.64 -16.78
C SER A 280 -55.25 -45.60 -16.24
N PHE A 281 -56.20 -45.83 -17.11
CA PHE A 281 -57.62 -45.71 -16.83
C PHE A 281 -58.36 -47.02 -16.99
#